data_52e25618a971398d13872af3ce551c68
#
_entry.id   52e25618a971398d13872af3ce551c68
#
_cell.length_a   1.000
_cell.length_b   1.000
_cell.length_c   1.000
_cell.angle_alpha   90.00
_cell.angle_beta   90.00
_cell.angle_gamma   90.00
#
_symmetry.space_group_name_H-M   'P 1'
#
loop_
_entity.id
_entity.type
_entity.pdbx_description
1 polymer ?
#
loop_
_entity_poly.entity_id
_entity_poly.type
_entity_poly.pdbx_seq_one_letter_code
_entity_poly.pdbx_strand_id
1 'polypeptide(L)'
;IDTTGSIKTKDNQMSFGLENFWEDDNLYSFSSVMLRPNGIDVYLYRGASKMLEHRKLSIPWNINSIGSDLNSFNINTNGYYSESKFNNQGDKIYFLDSTNDTIDQYSLSTPWDISTTTYDSKSFSVSSQEASPSSFSFNSDGSKLYVIGGMSSKIMYQYSLGTAWDISTASYDSKSFSFVSLDTYVPDFTFNATGTKIYVAGYSNKSIYQYSL
;
A
#
# COMPACT_ATOMS: atom_id res chain seq x y z
N ILE A 1 15.03 -10.51 -13.47
CA ILE A 1 15.08 -9.16 -14.08
C ILE A 1 16.04 -9.29 -15.25
N ASP A 2 15.58 -9.02 -16.45
CA ASP A 2 16.43 -9.05 -17.64
C ASP A 2 17.22 -7.72 -17.77
N THR A 3 18.10 -7.65 -18.76
CA THR A 3 18.93 -6.46 -19.03
C THR A 3 18.14 -5.22 -19.45
N THR A 4 16.82 -5.34 -19.70
CA THR A 4 15.93 -4.23 -20.04
C THR A 4 15.20 -3.67 -18.83
N GLY A 5 15.44 -4.22 -17.65
CA GLY A 5 14.73 -3.83 -16.40
C GLY A 5 13.30 -4.36 -16.31
N SER A 6 12.83 -5.10 -17.29
CA SER A 6 11.53 -5.75 -17.22
C SER A 6 11.60 -7.03 -16.40
N ILE A 7 10.60 -7.25 -15.54
CA ILE A 7 10.41 -8.57 -14.93
C ILE A 7 9.72 -9.43 -15.98
N LYS A 8 10.47 -10.33 -16.61
CA LYS A 8 9.85 -11.39 -17.39
C LYS A 8 9.37 -12.50 -16.47
N THR A 9 8.10 -12.43 -16.13
CA THR A 9 7.43 -13.61 -15.57
C THR A 9 7.23 -14.60 -16.70
N LYS A 10 8.13 -15.53 -16.82
CA LYS A 10 7.85 -16.74 -17.59
C LYS A 10 7.55 -17.83 -16.62
N ASP A 11 7.17 -18.06 -15.75
CA ASP A 11 6.68 -19.12 -14.90
C ASP A 11 6.04 -18.49 -13.68
N ASN A 12 4.79 -18.58 -13.68
CA ASN A 12 3.86 -18.14 -12.68
C ASN A 12 3.45 -16.67 -12.89
N GLN A 13 2.37 -16.52 -13.60
CA GLN A 13 1.30 -15.85 -12.88
C GLN A 13 1.52 -16.25 -11.42
N MET A 14 1.80 -15.29 -10.53
CA MET A 14 1.34 -15.44 -9.18
C MET A 14 -0.19 -15.48 -9.30
N SER A 15 -0.74 -16.57 -9.73
CA SER A 15 -2.01 -16.99 -9.24
C SER A 15 -1.70 -17.21 -7.77
N PHE A 16 -1.91 -16.20 -6.97
CA PHE A 16 -2.24 -16.45 -5.60
C PHE A 16 -3.18 -17.64 -5.69
N GLY A 17 -2.94 -18.71 -4.95
CA GLY A 17 -3.85 -19.84 -4.91
C GLY A 17 -5.18 -19.42 -4.31
N LEU A 18 -5.80 -18.48 -4.94
CA LEU A 18 -7.11 -17.93 -4.65
C LEU A 18 -8.21 -18.91 -5.07
N GLU A 19 -7.83 -20.03 -5.68
CA GLU A 19 -8.79 -21.08 -6.02
C GLU A 19 -9.59 -21.55 -4.79
N ASN A 20 -9.01 -21.47 -3.61
CA ASN A 20 -9.72 -21.76 -2.35
C ASN A 20 -10.36 -20.51 -1.69
N PHE A 21 -10.16 -19.33 -2.25
CA PHE A 21 -10.74 -18.06 -1.76
C PHE A 21 -12.03 -17.67 -2.48
N TRP A 22 -12.35 -18.34 -3.60
CA TRP A 22 -13.48 -18.00 -4.47
C TRP A 22 -14.76 -18.79 -4.15
N GLU A 23 -14.71 -19.73 -3.21
CA GLU A 23 -15.89 -20.52 -2.82
C GLU A 23 -16.87 -19.78 -1.91
N ASP A 24 -16.55 -18.58 -1.45
CA ASP A 24 -17.49 -17.73 -0.76
C ASP A 24 -18.06 -16.71 -1.75
N ASP A 25 -19.36 -16.77 -2.03
CA ASP A 25 -20.11 -16.01 -3.05
C ASP A 25 -20.09 -14.47 -2.87
N ASN A 26 -19.20 -13.94 -2.04
CA ASN A 26 -18.94 -12.53 -1.87
C ASN A 26 -17.60 -12.14 -2.53
N LEU A 27 -17.66 -11.93 -3.83
CA LEU A 27 -16.61 -11.43 -4.74
C LEU A 27 -16.06 -10.03 -4.32
N TYR A 28 -15.36 -9.94 -3.20
CA TYR A 28 -14.68 -8.70 -2.84
C TYR A 28 -13.19 -8.87 -3.07
N SER A 29 -12.70 -8.19 -4.10
CA SER A 29 -11.26 -8.11 -4.39
C SER A 29 -10.52 -7.46 -3.22
N PHE A 30 -9.35 -8.00 -2.88
CA PHE A 30 -8.43 -7.32 -1.98
C PHE A 30 -7.90 -6.06 -2.65
N SER A 31 -7.93 -4.95 -1.93
CA SER A 31 -7.40 -3.66 -2.38
C SER A 31 -5.90 -3.54 -2.07
N SER A 32 -5.45 -4.20 -1.01
CA SER A 32 -4.05 -4.16 -0.58
C SER A 32 -3.65 -5.47 0.09
N VAL A 33 -2.40 -5.87 -0.15
CA VAL A 33 -1.75 -7.04 0.47
C VAL A 33 -0.43 -6.59 1.07
N MET A 34 -0.21 -6.88 2.34
CA MET A 34 1.03 -6.56 3.04
C MET A 34 1.60 -7.81 3.68
N LEU A 35 2.90 -8.05 3.45
CA LEU A 35 3.64 -9.10 4.15
C LEU A 35 4.57 -8.47 5.17
N ARG A 36 4.53 -9.00 6.40
CA ARG A 36 5.50 -8.64 7.41
C ARG A 36 6.90 -9.15 7.01
N PRO A 37 7.99 -8.44 7.36
CA PRO A 37 9.36 -8.87 7.03
C PRO A 37 9.77 -10.25 7.55
N ASN A 38 9.01 -10.84 8.48
CA ASN A 38 9.23 -12.22 8.94
C ASN A 38 8.82 -13.28 7.90
N GLY A 39 8.14 -12.88 6.82
CA GLY A 39 7.67 -13.77 5.76
C GLY A 39 6.54 -14.72 6.15
N ILE A 40 5.93 -14.53 7.31
CA ILE A 40 4.88 -15.41 7.85
C ILE A 40 3.54 -14.69 7.94
N ASP A 41 3.52 -13.45 8.46
CA ASP A 41 2.29 -12.70 8.67
C ASP A 41 1.87 -11.97 7.40
N VAL A 42 0.63 -12.19 6.97
CA VAL A 42 0.00 -11.57 5.79
C VAL A 42 -1.20 -10.76 6.25
N TYR A 43 -1.28 -9.52 5.80
CA TYR A 43 -2.41 -8.65 6.04
C TYR A 43 -3.11 -8.36 4.73
N LEU A 44 -4.40 -8.62 4.68
CA LEU A 44 -5.24 -8.49 3.50
C LEU A 44 -6.28 -7.42 3.77
N TYR A 45 -6.28 -6.34 3.01
CA TYR A 45 -7.29 -5.30 3.14
C TYR A 45 -8.33 -5.40 2.03
N ARG A 46 -9.62 -5.39 2.43
CA ARG A 46 -10.78 -5.39 1.53
C ARG A 46 -11.44 -4.02 1.56
N GLY A 47 -11.25 -3.22 0.52
CA GLY A 47 -11.80 -1.86 0.45
C GLY A 47 -13.32 -1.81 0.52
N ALA A 48 -14.01 -2.71 -0.15
CA ALA A 48 -15.48 -2.74 -0.18
C ALA A 48 -16.11 -3.06 1.18
N SER A 49 -15.57 -4.02 1.92
CA SER A 49 -16.04 -4.36 3.29
C SER A 49 -15.34 -3.56 4.38
N LYS A 50 -14.32 -2.76 4.03
CA LYS A 50 -13.49 -1.99 4.97
C LYS A 50 -12.85 -2.85 6.06
N MET A 51 -12.47 -4.06 5.70
CA MET A 51 -11.96 -5.06 6.63
C MET A 51 -10.49 -5.35 6.35
N LEU A 52 -9.66 -5.23 7.39
CA LEU A 52 -8.29 -5.70 7.41
C LEU A 52 -8.28 -7.06 8.10
N GLU A 53 -7.73 -8.07 7.42
CA GLU A 53 -7.60 -9.45 7.90
C GLU A 53 -6.13 -9.76 8.14
N HIS A 54 -5.83 -10.49 9.21
CA HIS A 54 -4.51 -11.04 9.48
C HIS A 54 -4.54 -12.55 9.30
N ARG A 55 -3.63 -13.06 8.48
CA ARG A 55 -3.45 -14.49 8.20
C ARG A 55 -1.99 -14.87 8.38
N LYS A 56 -1.71 -16.17 8.51
CA LYS A 56 -0.35 -16.71 8.58
C LYS A 56 -0.06 -17.69 7.45
N LEU A 57 1.18 -17.63 6.97
CA LEU A 57 1.75 -18.66 6.10
C LEU A 57 2.35 -19.74 6.99
N SER A 58 2.03 -21.00 6.72
CA SER A 58 2.68 -22.15 7.41
C SER A 58 4.11 -22.38 6.94
N ILE A 59 4.44 -21.90 5.74
CA ILE A 59 5.79 -21.90 5.15
C ILE A 59 6.13 -20.44 4.82
N PRO A 60 7.21 -19.85 5.42
CA PRO A 60 7.59 -18.47 5.15
C PRO A 60 7.72 -18.17 3.66
N TRP A 61 7.17 -17.01 3.22
CA TRP A 61 7.19 -16.51 1.85
C TRP A 61 6.47 -17.40 0.82
N ASN A 62 5.79 -18.46 1.24
CA ASN A 62 4.98 -19.30 0.36
C ASN A 62 3.50 -18.97 0.51
N ILE A 63 2.96 -18.15 -0.40
CA ILE A 63 1.56 -17.72 -0.35
C ILE A 63 0.55 -18.87 -0.45
N ASN A 64 0.92 -19.98 -1.11
CA ASN A 64 0.07 -21.16 -1.20
C ASN A 64 -0.11 -21.88 0.16
N SER A 65 0.67 -21.50 1.17
CA SER A 65 0.57 -22.02 2.53
C SER A 65 -0.25 -21.14 3.48
N ILE A 66 -1.04 -20.21 2.94
CA ILE A 66 -1.85 -19.28 3.72
C ILE A 66 -2.96 -20.01 4.46
N GLY A 67 -3.08 -19.74 5.75
CA GLY A 67 -4.11 -20.30 6.64
C GLY A 67 -5.36 -19.44 6.70
N SER A 68 -6.30 -19.87 7.56
CA SER A 68 -7.50 -19.10 7.90
C SER A 68 -7.16 -17.80 8.63
N ASP A 69 -8.15 -16.91 8.74
CA ASP A 69 -8.04 -15.66 9.48
C ASP A 69 -7.70 -15.92 10.94
N LEU A 70 -6.77 -15.12 11.48
CA LEU A 70 -6.43 -15.11 12.90
C LEU A 70 -7.27 -14.06 13.64
N ASN A 71 -7.32 -12.86 13.09
CA ASN A 71 -8.11 -11.74 13.58
C ASN A 71 -8.43 -10.79 12.42
N SER A 72 -9.37 -9.90 12.66
CA SER A 72 -9.76 -8.86 11.71
C SER A 72 -10.02 -7.55 12.43
N PHE A 73 -9.88 -6.45 11.67
CA PHE A 73 -10.21 -5.10 12.12
C PHE A 73 -11.10 -4.43 11.06
N ASN A 74 -12.23 -3.88 11.51
CA ASN A 74 -13.14 -3.14 10.64
C ASN A 74 -12.93 -1.63 10.80
N ILE A 75 -12.68 -0.96 9.68
CA ILE A 75 -12.53 0.49 9.65
C ILE A 75 -13.92 1.11 9.58
N ASN A 76 -14.40 1.61 10.70
CA ASN A 76 -15.74 2.20 10.80
C ASN A 76 -15.76 3.66 10.36
N THR A 77 -15.66 3.92 9.07
CA THR A 77 -15.73 5.26 8.46
C THR A 77 -16.62 5.26 7.22
N ASN A 78 -16.99 6.45 6.72
CA ASN A 78 -17.81 6.60 5.51
C ASN A 78 -16.99 6.60 4.21
N GLY A 79 -15.65 6.68 4.27
CA GLY A 79 -14.76 6.69 3.11
C GLY A 79 -14.61 5.32 2.42
N TYR A 80 -14.05 5.32 1.21
CA TYR A 80 -13.56 4.13 0.52
C TYR A 80 -12.05 4.12 0.56
N TYR A 81 -11.48 3.20 1.31
CA TYR A 81 -10.04 3.04 1.39
C TYR A 81 -9.54 2.11 0.30
N SER A 82 -8.64 2.61 -0.53
CA SER A 82 -8.07 1.88 -1.68
C SER A 82 -6.77 1.16 -1.33
N GLU A 83 -6.04 1.61 -0.31
CA GLU A 83 -4.76 1.05 0.06
C GLU A 83 -4.50 1.17 1.57
N SER A 84 -3.63 0.29 2.08
CA SER A 84 -3.16 0.33 3.45
C SER A 84 -1.66 0.03 3.54
N LYS A 85 -0.96 0.66 4.50
CA LYS A 85 0.47 0.43 4.76
C LYS A 85 0.79 0.52 6.25
N PHE A 86 1.59 -0.43 6.75
CA PHE A 86 2.21 -0.32 8.07
C PHE A 86 3.46 0.55 8.02
N ASN A 87 3.80 1.13 9.18
CA ASN A 87 5.17 1.58 9.40
C ASN A 87 6.11 0.40 9.68
N ASN A 88 7.42 0.66 9.72
CA ASN A 88 8.42 -0.40 9.89
C ASN A 88 8.35 -1.11 11.25
N GLN A 89 7.83 -0.45 12.29
CA GLN A 89 7.68 -0.99 13.64
C GLN A 89 6.41 -1.84 13.78
N GLY A 90 5.43 -1.64 12.90
CA GLY A 90 4.12 -2.30 12.97
C GLY A 90 3.20 -1.77 14.07
N ASP A 91 3.56 -0.64 14.67
CA ASP A 91 2.75 0.04 15.70
C ASP A 91 1.83 1.13 15.11
N LYS A 92 1.95 1.40 13.79
CA LYS A 92 1.06 2.29 13.04
C LYS A 92 0.65 1.65 11.72
N ILE A 93 -0.59 1.92 11.34
CA ILE A 93 -1.11 1.59 10.01
C ILE A 93 -1.82 2.81 9.43
N TYR A 94 -1.66 3.01 8.14
CA TYR A 94 -2.25 4.12 7.38
C TYR A 94 -3.16 3.57 6.31
N PHE A 95 -4.25 4.30 6.04
CA PHE A 95 -5.19 3.96 4.99
C PHE A 95 -5.41 5.16 4.07
N LEU A 96 -5.37 4.91 2.76
CA LEU A 96 -5.67 5.91 1.74
C LEU A 96 -7.18 5.91 1.46
N ASP A 97 -7.85 6.97 1.87
CA ASP A 97 -9.25 7.23 1.54
C ASP A 97 -9.34 7.95 0.19
N SER A 98 -9.70 7.21 -0.85
CA SER A 98 -9.85 7.73 -2.20
C SER A 98 -11.17 8.47 -2.45
N THR A 99 -12.09 8.48 -1.47
CA THR A 99 -13.31 9.31 -1.53
C THR A 99 -13.04 10.73 -1.06
N ASN A 100 -12.23 10.86 -0.01
CA ASN A 100 -11.93 12.15 0.62
C ASN A 100 -10.52 12.66 0.28
N ASP A 101 -9.74 11.92 -0.49
CA ASP A 101 -8.34 12.21 -0.85
C ASP A 101 -7.48 12.47 0.39
N THR A 102 -7.62 11.58 1.40
CA THR A 102 -6.91 11.68 2.67
C THR A 102 -6.13 10.41 2.98
N ILE A 103 -5.09 10.56 3.80
CA ILE A 103 -4.40 9.43 4.42
C ILE A 103 -4.68 9.50 5.92
N ASP A 104 -5.32 8.47 6.44
CA ASP A 104 -5.73 8.36 7.83
C ASP A 104 -4.77 7.48 8.62
N GLN A 105 -4.46 7.87 9.86
CA GLN A 105 -3.51 7.18 10.74
C GLN A 105 -4.21 6.47 11.88
N TYR A 106 -3.77 5.24 12.11
CA TYR A 106 -4.18 4.40 13.25
C TYR A 106 -2.95 3.91 13.99
N SER A 107 -3.06 3.74 15.30
CA SER A 107 -2.03 3.15 16.17
C SER A 107 -2.45 1.77 16.66
N LEU A 108 -1.48 0.88 16.82
CA LEU A 108 -1.64 -0.44 17.40
C LEU A 108 -0.92 -0.47 18.76
N SER A 109 -1.63 -0.77 19.85
CA SER A 109 -1.02 -0.86 21.18
C SER A 109 -0.07 -2.05 21.32
N THR A 110 -0.28 -3.09 20.51
CA THR A 110 0.65 -4.20 20.32
C THR A 110 1.08 -4.24 18.86
N PRO A 111 2.37 -4.03 18.54
CA PRO A 111 2.84 -4.01 17.16
C PRO A 111 2.43 -5.28 16.38
N TRP A 112 1.91 -5.05 15.17
CA TRP A 112 1.45 -6.09 14.24
C TRP A 112 0.18 -6.84 14.68
N ASP A 113 -0.40 -6.54 15.83
CA ASP A 113 -1.68 -7.11 16.25
C ASP A 113 -2.83 -6.15 15.90
N ILE A 114 -3.48 -6.43 14.77
CA ILE A 114 -4.56 -5.57 14.25
C ILE A 114 -5.79 -5.52 15.14
N SER A 115 -5.96 -6.47 16.07
CA SER A 115 -7.06 -6.43 17.05
C SER A 115 -6.92 -5.27 18.04
N THR A 116 -5.71 -4.69 18.15
CA THR A 116 -5.38 -3.57 19.05
C THR A 116 -5.40 -2.21 18.36
N THR A 117 -5.90 -2.16 17.09
CA THR A 117 -5.90 -0.95 16.28
C THR A 117 -6.91 0.08 16.78
N THR A 118 -6.47 1.33 16.90
CA THR A 118 -7.31 2.48 17.26
C THR A 118 -7.04 3.66 16.32
N TYR A 119 -8.08 4.43 15.99
CA TYR A 119 -7.93 5.62 15.16
C TYR A 119 -7.29 6.76 15.98
N ASP A 120 -6.22 7.35 15.44
CA ASP A 120 -5.47 8.42 16.13
C ASP A 120 -6.15 9.80 16.04
N SER A 121 -7.28 9.91 15.34
CA SER A 121 -7.90 11.19 14.96
C SER A 121 -6.94 12.07 14.15
N LYS A 122 -6.07 11.44 13.36
CA LYS A 122 -5.10 12.08 12.48
C LYS A 122 -5.39 11.73 11.04
N SER A 123 -5.54 12.76 10.23
CA SER A 123 -5.77 12.65 8.79
C SER A 123 -5.00 13.75 8.07
N PHE A 124 -4.52 13.47 6.86
CA PHE A 124 -3.86 14.45 6.01
C PHE A 124 -4.47 14.43 4.61
N SER A 125 -4.98 15.59 4.15
CA SER A 125 -5.54 15.72 2.80
C SER A 125 -4.44 15.96 1.77
N VAL A 126 -4.47 15.18 0.70
CA VAL A 126 -3.59 15.31 -0.47
C VAL A 126 -4.29 15.96 -1.67
N SER A 127 -5.59 16.31 -1.54
CA SER A 127 -6.45 16.81 -2.61
C SER A 127 -5.93 18.06 -3.31
N SER A 128 -5.16 18.90 -2.62
CA SER A 128 -4.55 20.10 -3.22
C SER A 128 -3.50 19.79 -4.30
N GLN A 129 -2.89 18.62 -4.26
CA GLN A 129 -1.91 18.13 -5.24
C GLN A 129 -2.49 17.03 -6.10
N GLU A 130 -3.28 16.11 -5.51
CA GLU A 130 -3.83 14.95 -6.19
C GLU A 130 -5.26 14.68 -5.72
N ALA A 131 -6.23 14.83 -6.62
CA ALA A 131 -7.66 14.62 -6.36
C ALA A 131 -8.14 13.20 -6.73
N SER A 132 -7.23 12.30 -7.06
CA SER A 132 -7.53 10.89 -7.34
C SER A 132 -6.30 10.04 -6.99
N PRO A 133 -5.87 10.05 -5.73
CA PRO A 133 -4.69 9.30 -5.30
C PRO A 133 -4.93 7.79 -5.44
N SER A 134 -3.94 7.08 -5.99
CA SER A 134 -4.01 5.63 -6.20
C SER A 134 -3.15 4.84 -5.23
N SER A 135 -1.99 5.38 -4.85
CA SER A 135 -1.06 4.73 -3.93
C SER A 135 -0.23 5.75 -3.15
N PHE A 136 0.29 5.32 -2.01
CA PHE A 136 1.20 6.10 -1.19
C PHE A 136 2.30 5.22 -0.58
N SER A 137 3.41 5.82 -0.18
CA SER A 137 4.47 5.12 0.55
C SER A 137 5.29 6.10 1.38
N PHE A 138 5.84 5.61 2.48
CA PHE A 138 6.82 6.36 3.27
C PHE A 138 8.24 5.93 2.88
N ASN A 139 9.22 6.80 3.12
CA ASN A 139 10.61 6.37 3.15
C ASN A 139 10.90 5.53 4.42
N SER A 140 12.09 4.94 4.48
CA SER A 140 12.44 3.97 5.52
C SER A 140 12.44 4.52 6.96
N ASP A 141 12.62 5.81 7.15
CA ASP A 141 12.63 6.46 8.47
C ASP A 141 11.31 7.19 8.81
N GLY A 142 10.35 7.22 7.88
CA GLY A 142 9.04 7.86 8.06
C GLY A 142 9.06 9.38 8.04
N SER A 143 10.18 10.00 7.64
CA SER A 143 10.29 11.46 7.52
C SER A 143 9.71 12.02 6.23
N LYS A 144 9.44 11.15 5.23
CA LYS A 144 8.88 11.50 3.93
C LYS A 144 7.69 10.61 3.60
N LEU A 145 6.69 11.24 2.97
CA LEU A 145 5.56 10.57 2.34
C LEU A 145 5.57 10.88 0.85
N TYR A 146 5.25 9.88 0.05
CA TYR A 146 5.07 9.99 -1.38
C TYR A 146 3.65 9.53 -1.74
N VAL A 147 2.98 10.27 -2.59
CA VAL A 147 1.63 9.95 -3.08
C VAL A 147 1.61 10.01 -4.59
N ILE A 148 0.97 9.07 -5.25
CA ILE A 148 0.85 9.04 -6.70
C ILE A 148 -0.61 9.05 -7.13
N GLY A 149 -0.93 9.84 -8.15
CA GLY A 149 -2.18 9.78 -8.89
C GLY A 149 -2.03 8.82 -10.07
N GLY A 150 -2.76 7.70 -10.03
CA GLY A 150 -2.52 6.61 -10.96
C GLY A 150 -3.07 6.83 -12.36
N MET A 151 -4.33 7.14 -12.48
CA MET A 151 -5.02 7.20 -13.77
C MET A 151 -5.05 8.60 -14.37
N SER A 152 -5.30 9.60 -13.58
CA SER A 152 -5.50 10.97 -14.05
C SER A 152 -4.19 11.72 -14.25
N SER A 153 -3.43 11.94 -13.19
CA SER A 153 -2.24 12.78 -13.23
C SER A 153 -0.96 12.01 -13.60
N LYS A 154 -0.80 10.77 -13.11
CA LYS A 154 0.44 9.99 -13.18
C LYS A 154 1.64 10.78 -12.63
N ILE A 155 1.39 11.56 -11.60
CA ILE A 155 2.39 12.38 -10.93
C ILE A 155 2.56 11.87 -9.51
N MET A 156 3.80 11.73 -9.09
CA MET A 156 4.17 11.49 -7.69
C MET A 156 4.48 12.81 -7.03
N TYR A 157 3.92 13.01 -5.85
CA TYR A 157 4.15 14.18 -5.00
C TYR A 157 4.89 13.76 -3.74
N GLN A 158 5.82 14.60 -3.28
CA GLN A 158 6.61 14.39 -2.07
C GLN A 158 6.19 15.33 -0.96
N TYR A 159 6.06 14.80 0.24
CA TYR A 159 5.75 15.52 1.46
C TYR A 159 6.80 15.23 2.53
N SER A 160 7.11 16.22 3.38
CA SER A 160 7.92 16.06 4.58
C SER A 160 7.02 15.92 5.80
N LEU A 161 7.37 15.03 6.72
CA LEU A 161 6.74 14.93 8.03
C LEU A 161 7.62 15.61 9.07
N GLY A 162 7.08 16.59 9.80
CA GLY A 162 7.79 17.30 10.87
C GLY A 162 8.13 16.38 12.05
N THR A 163 7.30 15.35 12.27
CA THR A 163 7.57 14.23 13.16
C THR A 163 7.44 12.95 12.36
N ALA A 164 8.47 12.12 12.36
CA ALA A 164 8.47 10.85 11.62
C ALA A 164 7.25 9.99 11.98
N TRP A 165 6.59 9.44 10.96
CA TRP A 165 5.40 8.61 11.11
C TRP A 165 4.17 9.31 11.71
N ASP A 166 4.15 10.63 11.83
CA ASP A 166 3.00 11.40 12.23
C ASP A 166 2.40 12.15 11.03
N ILE A 167 1.33 11.57 10.44
CA ILE A 167 0.72 12.08 9.22
C ILE A 167 0.17 13.50 9.38
N SER A 168 -0.23 13.90 10.60
CA SER A 168 -0.76 15.24 10.87
C SER A 168 0.28 16.34 10.72
N THR A 169 1.58 15.97 10.67
CA THR A 169 2.70 16.91 10.49
C THR A 169 3.19 17.00 9.05
N ALA A 170 2.50 16.34 8.10
CA ALA A 170 2.87 16.31 6.70
C ALA A 170 2.70 17.70 6.05
N SER A 171 3.66 18.06 5.20
CA SER A 171 3.63 19.29 4.40
C SER A 171 4.23 19.03 3.01
N TYR A 172 3.64 19.64 1.98
CA TYR A 172 4.09 19.47 0.60
C TYR A 172 5.46 20.12 0.37
N ASP A 173 6.42 19.36 -0.16
CA ASP A 173 7.79 19.81 -0.41
C ASP A 173 7.96 20.66 -1.70
N SER A 174 6.87 20.93 -2.42
CA SER A 174 6.91 21.49 -3.77
C SER A 174 7.75 20.65 -4.74
N LYS A 175 7.78 19.34 -4.53
CA LYS A 175 8.49 18.35 -5.36
C LYS A 175 7.52 17.35 -5.94
N SER A 176 7.63 17.15 -7.25
CA SER A 176 6.85 16.15 -7.97
C SER A 176 7.66 15.51 -9.09
N PHE A 177 7.25 14.31 -9.49
CA PHE A 177 7.82 13.62 -10.64
C PHE A 177 6.70 13.02 -11.50
N SER A 178 6.76 13.24 -12.81
CA SER A 178 5.74 12.80 -13.77
C SER A 178 6.12 11.48 -14.43
N PHE A 179 5.19 10.52 -14.43
CA PHE A 179 5.24 9.25 -15.15
C PHE A 179 4.37 9.22 -16.41
N VAL A 180 3.86 10.36 -16.88
CA VAL A 180 2.92 10.44 -18.01
C VAL A 180 3.47 9.78 -19.28
N SER A 181 4.79 9.82 -19.50
CA SER A 181 5.44 9.19 -20.67
C SER A 181 5.65 7.69 -20.55
N LEU A 182 5.43 7.08 -19.37
CA LEU A 182 5.70 5.66 -19.14
C LEU A 182 4.52 4.77 -19.48
N ASP A 183 3.35 5.12 -18.96
CA ASP A 183 2.16 4.29 -19.04
C ASP A 183 0.90 5.15 -18.99
N THR A 184 -0.21 4.61 -19.48
CA THR A 184 -1.52 5.28 -19.39
C THR A 184 -2.15 5.17 -18.01
N TYR A 185 -1.70 4.20 -17.20
CA TYR A 185 -2.11 4.02 -15.80
C TYR A 185 -0.96 3.48 -14.96
N VAL A 186 -0.67 4.15 -13.84
CA VAL A 186 0.39 3.81 -12.88
C VAL A 186 -0.26 3.55 -11.52
N PRO A 187 -0.71 2.32 -11.25
CA PRO A 187 -1.52 2.02 -10.07
C PRO A 187 -0.76 2.06 -8.76
N ASP A 188 0.52 1.69 -8.76
CA ASP A 188 1.28 1.47 -7.53
C ASP A 188 2.78 1.66 -7.74
N PHE A 189 3.48 1.90 -6.62
CA PHE A 189 4.93 2.01 -6.55
C PHE A 189 5.47 1.52 -5.21
N THR A 190 6.76 1.20 -5.17
CA THR A 190 7.45 0.85 -3.94
C THR A 190 8.92 1.26 -3.99
N PHE A 191 9.51 1.47 -2.81
CA PHE A 191 10.96 1.69 -2.67
C PHE A 191 11.68 0.40 -2.33
N ASN A 192 12.97 0.32 -2.66
CA ASN A 192 13.84 -0.67 -2.05
C ASN A 192 14.10 -0.32 -0.58
N ALA A 193 14.62 -1.28 0.19
CA ALA A 193 14.85 -1.12 1.64
C ALA A 193 15.78 0.06 2.00
N THR A 194 16.68 0.45 1.09
CA THR A 194 17.62 1.56 1.30
C THR A 194 17.10 2.91 0.81
N GLY A 195 15.92 2.96 0.18
CA GLY A 195 15.35 4.19 -0.38
C GLY A 195 16.11 4.76 -1.59
N THR A 196 17.06 4.02 -2.17
CA THR A 196 17.88 4.48 -3.30
C THR A 196 17.28 4.15 -4.67
N LYS A 197 16.22 3.33 -4.69
CA LYS A 197 15.50 2.94 -5.90
C LYS A 197 14.01 2.96 -5.66
N ILE A 198 13.28 3.35 -6.72
CA ILE A 198 11.83 3.24 -6.79
C ILE A 198 11.45 2.29 -7.92
N TYR A 199 10.47 1.44 -7.68
CA TYR A 199 9.84 0.57 -8.66
C TYR A 199 8.40 1.01 -8.86
N VAL A 200 8.01 1.17 -10.11
CA VAL A 200 6.71 1.72 -10.50
C VAL A 200 6.01 0.72 -11.41
N ALA A 201 4.79 0.34 -11.06
CA ALA A 201 3.99 -0.56 -11.87
C ALA A 201 3.29 0.21 -13.00
N GLY A 202 3.44 -0.26 -14.24
CA GLY A 202 2.70 0.21 -15.42
C GLY A 202 1.67 -0.83 -15.83
N TYR A 203 0.40 -0.44 -15.80
CA TYR A 203 -0.71 -1.35 -16.05
C TYR A 203 -0.87 -1.69 -17.54
N SER A 204 -0.87 -0.70 -18.43
CA SER A 204 -1.14 -0.90 -19.85
C SER A 204 0.02 -1.61 -20.55
N ASN A 205 1.24 -1.24 -20.22
CA ASN A 205 2.45 -1.85 -20.77
C ASN A 205 2.84 -3.15 -20.06
N LYS A 206 2.14 -3.53 -18.96
CA LYS A 206 2.42 -4.73 -18.14
C LYS A 206 3.90 -4.79 -17.72
N SER A 207 4.44 -3.66 -17.28
CA SER A 207 5.85 -3.46 -17.02
C SER A 207 6.09 -2.93 -15.61
N ILE A 208 7.27 -3.22 -15.07
CA ILE A 208 7.79 -2.57 -13.86
C ILE A 208 8.98 -1.73 -14.26
N TYR A 209 8.92 -0.44 -13.94
CA TYR A 209 9.96 0.53 -14.20
C TYR A 209 10.78 0.76 -12.95
N GLN A 210 12.11 0.89 -13.10
CA GLN A 210 13.02 1.17 -12.00
C GLN A 210 13.72 2.51 -12.23
N TYR A 211 13.76 3.32 -11.18
CA TYR A 211 14.55 4.57 -11.13
C TYR A 211 15.55 4.52 -10.00
N SER A 212 16.68 5.18 -10.17
CA SER A 212 17.63 5.50 -9.10
C SER A 212 17.31 6.89 -8.55
N LEU A 213 17.39 7.04 -7.22
CA LEU A 213 17.13 8.27 -6.49
C LEU A 213 18.43 8.87 -5.95
#